data_b3d37752622bef42b401de85713d757f
#
_entry.id   b3d37752622bef42b401de85713d757f
#
_cell.length_a   1.000
_cell.length_b   1.000
_cell.length_c   1.000
_cell.angle_alpha   90.00
_cell.angle_beta   90.00
_cell.angle_gamma   90.00
#
_symmetry.space_group_name_H-M   'P 1'
#
loop_
_entity.id
_entity.type
_entity.pdbx_description
1 polymer ?
#
loop_
_entity_poly.entity_id
_entity_poly.type
_entity_poly.pdbx_seq_one_letter_code
_entity_poly.pdbx_strand_id
1 'polypeptide(L)'
;MEQIVGNIDINGTLLVISNTRVSFGYQTLKCDEIVGIRYGIFKNYVNGIRTSRSYAVWLSDRSSTVLIECASAFASSATVEARYQATLSALYPAVIVPLLESFLVNLSDGPGFQIATITFDRHGLHRSNSYGAVQKGLLNAWVSMAGGKSVAEREQSYQHLAWRDFGGYSFSDGNIRLYSRNKDIWTQFSLRDTWNAVCLGPLLDFLYKDNRLASFVNL
;
A
#
# COMPACT_ATOMS: atom_id res chain seq x y z
N MET A 1 -26.35 -13.57 3.49
CA MET A 1 -26.58 -13.28 4.92
C MET A 1 -25.42 -12.44 5.42
N GLU A 2 -25.68 -11.30 6.07
CA GLU A 2 -24.64 -10.46 6.64
C GLU A 2 -24.06 -11.16 7.89
N GLN A 3 -22.73 -11.30 7.92
CA GLN A 3 -21.99 -11.87 9.03
C GLN A 3 -21.07 -10.80 9.62
N ILE A 4 -21.20 -10.52 10.91
CA ILE A 4 -20.33 -9.59 11.64
C ILE A 4 -19.00 -10.28 11.88
N VAL A 5 -17.92 -9.62 11.45
CA VAL A 5 -16.51 -10.07 11.59
C VAL A 5 -15.84 -9.34 12.76
N GLY A 6 -16.21 -8.08 13.00
CA GLY A 6 -15.67 -7.27 14.08
C GLY A 6 -16.70 -6.31 14.65
N ASN A 7 -16.64 -6.13 15.98
CA ASN A 7 -17.43 -5.15 16.73
C ASN A 7 -16.52 -4.56 17.80
N ILE A 8 -16.00 -3.35 17.56
CA ILE A 8 -14.90 -2.77 18.32
C ILE A 8 -15.29 -1.36 18.78
N ASP A 9 -15.23 -1.11 20.08
CA ASP A 9 -15.35 0.25 20.61
C ASP A 9 -14.04 1.01 20.41
N ILE A 10 -14.11 2.09 19.65
CA ILE A 10 -12.99 3.01 19.40
C ILE A 10 -13.35 4.37 19.99
N ASN A 11 -12.87 4.61 21.20
CA ASN A 11 -13.04 5.88 21.92
C ASN A 11 -14.52 6.30 22.09
N GLY A 12 -15.41 5.34 22.39
CA GLY A 12 -16.84 5.57 22.51
C GLY A 12 -17.61 5.58 21.19
N THR A 13 -16.93 5.36 20.07
CA THR A 13 -17.57 5.18 18.77
C THR A 13 -17.46 3.72 18.34
N LEU A 14 -18.59 3.13 17.99
CA LEU A 14 -18.63 1.73 17.59
C LEU A 14 -18.18 1.58 16.14
N LEU A 15 -17.17 0.72 15.94
CA LEU A 15 -16.76 0.21 14.64
C LEU A 15 -17.38 -1.16 14.43
N VAL A 16 -18.22 -1.30 13.41
CA VAL A 16 -18.82 -2.57 13.00
C VAL A 16 -18.28 -2.96 11.65
N ILE A 17 -17.68 -4.14 11.56
CA ILE A 17 -17.16 -4.71 10.32
C ILE A 17 -17.92 -6.00 10.06
N SER A 18 -18.52 -6.10 8.89
CA SER A 18 -19.17 -7.32 8.39
C SER A 18 -18.56 -7.73 7.05
N ASN A 19 -18.98 -8.86 6.52
CA ASN A 19 -18.61 -9.31 5.19
C ASN A 19 -19.18 -8.44 4.06
N THR A 20 -20.07 -7.48 4.37
CA THR A 20 -20.72 -6.61 3.36
C THR A 20 -20.44 -5.13 3.56
N ARG A 21 -20.13 -4.70 4.77
CA ARG A 21 -19.93 -3.27 5.06
C ARG A 21 -18.99 -3.03 6.23
N VAL A 22 -18.43 -1.83 6.25
CA VAL A 22 -17.69 -1.25 7.38
C VAL A 22 -18.42 0.00 7.81
N SER A 23 -18.85 0.07 9.08
CA SER A 23 -19.54 1.21 9.66
C SER A 23 -18.77 1.78 10.85
N PHE A 24 -18.54 3.09 10.87
CA PHE A 24 -17.88 3.80 11.97
C PHE A 24 -18.62 5.12 12.25
N GLY A 25 -19.25 5.22 13.41
CA GLY A 25 -20.13 6.32 13.73
C GLY A 25 -21.29 6.40 12.72
N TYR A 26 -21.41 7.53 12.04
CA TYR A 26 -22.45 7.76 11.03
C TYR A 26 -22.03 7.39 9.60
N GLN A 27 -20.79 6.98 9.41
CA GLN A 27 -20.23 6.64 8.10
C GLN A 27 -20.32 5.14 7.86
N THR A 28 -20.68 4.77 6.64
CA THR A 28 -20.74 3.36 6.22
C THR A 28 -20.22 3.24 4.80
N LEU A 29 -19.32 2.28 4.59
CA LEU A 29 -18.83 1.87 3.28
C LEU A 29 -19.23 0.43 3.01
N LYS A 30 -19.64 0.10 1.79
CA LYS A 30 -19.83 -1.29 1.39
C LYS A 30 -18.47 -1.89 1.04
N CYS A 31 -18.22 -3.14 1.47
CA CYS A 31 -16.93 -3.78 1.27
C CYS A 31 -16.57 -3.95 -0.21
N ASP A 32 -17.54 -4.21 -1.07
CA ASP A 32 -17.38 -4.36 -2.51
C ASP A 32 -17.14 -3.03 -3.26
N GLU A 33 -17.44 -1.90 -2.62
CA GLU A 33 -17.18 -0.56 -3.16
C GLU A 33 -15.84 0.02 -2.68
N ILE A 34 -15.21 -0.59 -1.66
CA ILE A 34 -13.91 -0.12 -1.16
C ILE A 34 -12.82 -0.38 -2.19
N VAL A 35 -12.19 0.70 -2.65
CA VAL A 35 -11.10 0.67 -3.63
C VAL A 35 -9.74 1.01 -3.01
N GLY A 36 -9.72 1.47 -1.78
CA GLY A 36 -8.49 1.89 -1.13
C GLY A 36 -8.47 1.69 0.37
N ILE A 37 -7.30 1.23 0.85
CA ILE A 37 -6.95 1.15 2.26
C ILE A 37 -5.55 1.67 2.49
N ARG A 38 -5.34 2.37 3.58
CA ARG A 38 -4.03 2.71 4.11
C ARG A 38 -4.08 2.76 5.63
N TYR A 39 -2.94 2.56 6.27
CA TYR A 39 -2.86 2.69 7.72
C TYR A 39 -1.50 3.23 8.15
N GLY A 40 -1.45 3.84 9.32
CA GLY A 40 -0.25 4.42 9.85
C GLY A 40 -0.23 4.50 11.36
N ILE A 41 0.99 4.68 11.85
CA ILE A 41 1.29 4.89 13.26
C ILE A 41 1.86 6.29 13.38
N PHE A 42 1.26 7.11 14.25
CA PHE A 42 1.75 8.44 14.57
C PHE A 42 2.42 8.42 15.93
N LYS A 43 3.59 9.01 16.00
CA LYS A 43 4.31 9.23 17.25
C LYS A 43 4.14 10.71 17.61
N ASN A 44 3.49 11.00 18.70
CA ASN A 44 3.28 12.37 19.18
C ASN A 44 4.41 12.76 20.11
N TYR A 45 4.95 13.96 19.90
CA TYR A 45 6.03 14.52 20.69
C TYR A 45 5.60 15.89 21.26
N VAL A 46 5.94 16.13 22.52
CA VAL A 46 5.83 17.45 23.16
C VAL A 46 7.21 17.81 23.69
N ASN A 47 7.75 18.92 23.26
CA ASN A 47 9.11 19.38 23.60
C ASN A 47 10.21 18.32 23.36
N GLY A 48 10.09 17.55 22.25
CA GLY A 48 11.05 16.49 21.91
C GLY A 48 10.86 15.17 22.68
N ILE A 49 9.97 15.12 23.66
CA ILE A 49 9.65 13.93 24.44
C ILE A 49 8.45 13.24 23.80
N ARG A 50 8.60 11.95 23.52
CA ARG A 50 7.49 11.13 22.98
C ARG A 50 6.41 10.97 24.07
N THR A 51 5.22 11.48 23.79
CA THR A 51 4.09 11.48 24.75
C THR A 51 3.09 10.35 24.49
N SER A 52 2.81 10.05 23.22
CA SER A 52 1.81 9.04 22.87
C SER A 52 2.04 8.44 21.47
N ARG A 53 1.31 7.39 21.17
CA ARG A 53 1.12 6.86 19.81
C ARG A 53 -0.36 6.91 19.49
N SER A 54 -0.68 7.29 18.26
CA SER A 54 -1.99 7.07 17.69
C SER A 54 -1.86 6.19 16.44
N TYR A 55 -2.91 5.47 16.15
CA TYR A 55 -2.98 4.56 15.02
C TYR A 55 -4.20 4.93 14.19
N ALA A 56 -4.05 4.93 12.89
CA ALA A 56 -5.15 5.28 12.01
C ALA A 56 -5.26 4.31 10.84
N VAL A 57 -6.50 4.03 10.46
CA VAL A 57 -6.85 3.30 9.24
C VAL A 57 -7.75 4.20 8.42
N TRP A 58 -7.46 4.35 7.14
CA TRP A 58 -8.30 5.03 6.17
C TRP A 58 -8.84 4.01 5.20
N LEU A 59 -10.14 4.05 4.98
CA LEU A 59 -10.84 3.29 3.96
C LEU A 59 -11.47 4.25 2.99
N SER A 60 -11.36 3.98 1.71
CA SER A 60 -11.98 4.83 0.69
C SER A 60 -12.71 3.99 -0.33
N ASP A 61 -13.91 4.44 -0.69
CA ASP A 61 -14.55 4.15 -1.96
C ASP A 61 -14.18 5.23 -2.98
N ARG A 62 -14.88 5.29 -4.11
CA ARG A 62 -14.61 6.30 -5.14
C ARG A 62 -15.08 7.71 -4.77
N SER A 63 -15.89 7.87 -3.73
CA SER A 63 -16.60 9.10 -3.40
C SER A 63 -16.29 9.62 -1.99
N SER A 64 -15.93 8.75 -1.07
CA SER A 64 -15.78 9.07 0.34
C SER A 64 -14.57 8.38 0.99
N THR A 65 -14.18 8.90 2.15
CA THR A 65 -13.11 8.31 2.97
C THR A 65 -13.57 8.24 4.42
N VAL A 66 -13.45 7.06 5.01
CA VAL A 66 -13.67 6.84 6.45
C VAL A 66 -12.31 6.76 7.14
N LEU A 67 -12.14 7.56 8.20
CA LEU A 67 -10.99 7.54 9.08
C LEU A 67 -11.37 6.87 10.40
N ILE A 68 -10.68 5.78 10.73
CA ILE A 68 -10.79 5.08 12.00
C ILE A 68 -9.51 5.40 12.78
N GLU A 69 -9.60 6.28 13.78
CA GLU A 69 -8.45 6.69 14.58
C GLU A 69 -8.49 6.07 15.97
N CYS A 70 -7.56 5.16 16.23
CA CYS A 70 -7.32 4.57 17.54
C CYS A 70 -6.33 5.44 18.30
N ALA A 71 -6.82 6.48 18.96
CA ALA A 71 -6.06 7.37 19.83
C ALA A 71 -6.84 7.60 21.12
N SER A 72 -6.17 7.73 22.25
CA SER A 72 -6.82 8.13 23.49
C SER A 72 -5.84 8.84 24.40
N ALA A 73 -6.25 9.96 24.94
CA ALA A 73 -5.51 10.69 25.97
C ALA A 73 -5.49 9.93 27.32
N PHE A 74 -6.46 9.02 27.53
CA PHE A 74 -6.67 8.36 28.82
C PHE A 74 -6.42 6.84 28.78
N ALA A 75 -6.35 6.21 27.60
CA ALA A 75 -6.06 4.79 27.49
C ALA A 75 -4.56 4.53 27.44
N SER A 76 -4.14 3.39 27.99
CA SER A 76 -2.74 2.95 27.86
C SER A 76 -2.39 2.70 26.39
N SER A 77 -1.11 2.84 26.04
CA SER A 77 -0.63 2.54 24.69
C SER A 77 -0.93 1.11 24.27
N ALA A 78 -0.92 0.16 25.21
CA ALA A 78 -1.25 -1.24 24.96
C ALA A 78 -2.74 -1.41 24.58
N THR A 79 -3.65 -0.69 25.25
CA THR A 79 -5.09 -0.73 24.92
C THR A 79 -5.36 -0.17 23.53
N VAL A 80 -4.72 0.96 23.18
CA VAL A 80 -4.87 1.59 21.86
C VAL A 80 -4.31 0.66 20.77
N GLU A 81 -3.17 0.05 21.01
CA GLU A 81 -2.55 -0.92 20.09
C GLU A 81 -3.43 -2.17 19.92
N ALA A 82 -3.98 -2.71 20.99
CA ALA A 82 -4.88 -3.87 20.91
C ALA A 82 -6.15 -3.58 20.09
N ARG A 83 -6.75 -2.40 20.23
CA ARG A 83 -7.89 -1.95 19.41
C ARG A 83 -7.51 -1.84 17.93
N TYR A 84 -6.35 -1.28 17.65
CA TYR A 84 -5.83 -1.17 16.29
C TYR A 84 -5.59 -2.56 15.66
N GLN A 85 -4.96 -3.48 16.38
CA GLN A 85 -4.73 -4.84 15.90
C GLN A 85 -6.06 -5.59 15.67
N ALA A 86 -7.03 -5.45 16.57
CA ALA A 86 -8.35 -6.00 16.37
C ALA A 86 -9.05 -5.43 15.12
N THR A 87 -8.89 -4.12 14.88
CA THR A 87 -9.41 -3.45 13.67
C THR A 87 -8.78 -4.04 12.41
N LEU A 88 -7.46 -4.14 12.36
CA LEU A 88 -6.75 -4.72 11.20
C LEU A 88 -7.14 -6.19 10.97
N SER A 89 -7.24 -6.98 12.03
CA SER A 89 -7.64 -8.40 11.95
C SER A 89 -9.04 -8.58 11.39
N ALA A 90 -9.98 -7.69 11.74
CA ALA A 90 -11.35 -7.73 11.23
C ALA A 90 -11.43 -7.18 9.78
N LEU A 91 -10.64 -6.17 9.43
CA LEU A 91 -10.58 -5.63 8.06
C LEU A 91 -9.90 -6.58 7.08
N TYR A 92 -9.03 -7.46 7.54
CA TYR A 92 -8.28 -8.35 6.67
C TYR A 92 -9.20 -9.21 5.78
N PRO A 93 -10.11 -10.03 6.32
CA PRO A 93 -11.01 -10.84 5.49
C PRO A 93 -12.07 -10.00 4.77
N ALA A 94 -12.52 -8.88 5.35
CA ALA A 94 -13.63 -8.11 4.81
C ALA A 94 -13.23 -7.13 3.71
N VAL A 95 -11.99 -6.64 3.73
CA VAL A 95 -11.51 -5.57 2.84
C VAL A 95 -10.22 -5.96 2.12
N ILE A 96 -9.19 -6.42 2.86
CA ILE A 96 -7.88 -6.66 2.25
C ILE A 96 -7.93 -7.85 1.30
N VAL A 97 -8.54 -8.96 1.68
CA VAL A 97 -8.64 -10.14 0.82
C VAL A 97 -9.37 -9.84 -0.49
N PRO A 98 -10.56 -9.20 -0.52
CA PRO A 98 -11.22 -8.79 -1.76
C PRO A 98 -10.38 -7.86 -2.65
N LEU A 99 -9.62 -6.91 -2.05
CA LEU A 99 -8.70 -6.05 -2.79
C LEU A 99 -7.56 -6.86 -3.42
N LEU A 100 -6.99 -7.82 -2.69
CA LEU A 100 -5.94 -8.70 -3.20
C LEU A 100 -6.44 -9.57 -4.36
N GLU A 101 -7.65 -10.13 -4.24
CA GLU A 101 -8.28 -10.89 -5.32
C GLU A 101 -8.47 -10.03 -6.57
N SER A 102 -8.94 -8.79 -6.41
CA SER A 102 -9.06 -7.83 -7.51
C SER A 102 -7.70 -7.51 -8.16
N PHE A 103 -6.64 -7.35 -7.35
CA PHE A 103 -5.29 -7.12 -7.87
C PHE A 103 -4.75 -8.33 -8.64
N LEU A 104 -4.99 -9.55 -8.16
CA LEU A 104 -4.58 -10.78 -8.83
C LEU A 104 -5.29 -10.95 -10.18
N VAL A 105 -6.61 -10.73 -10.23
CA VAL A 105 -7.38 -10.77 -11.49
C VAL A 105 -6.85 -9.72 -12.48
N ASN A 106 -6.60 -8.49 -12.02
CA ASN A 106 -6.05 -7.45 -12.88
C ASN A 106 -4.61 -7.74 -13.33
N LEU A 107 -3.83 -8.45 -12.52
CA LEU A 107 -2.46 -8.84 -12.86
C LEU A 107 -2.44 -9.93 -13.95
N SER A 108 -3.33 -10.94 -13.87
CA SER A 108 -3.38 -12.07 -14.82
C SER A 108 -4.06 -11.71 -16.13
N ASP A 109 -5.26 -11.16 -16.05
CA ASP A 109 -6.17 -11.03 -17.19
C ASP A 109 -6.48 -9.59 -17.58
N GLY A 110 -6.11 -8.65 -16.71
CA GLY A 110 -6.43 -7.22 -16.84
C GLY A 110 -5.26 -6.34 -17.29
N PRO A 111 -5.48 -5.03 -17.24
CA PRO A 111 -4.45 -4.03 -17.55
C PRO A 111 -3.40 -3.86 -16.45
N GLY A 112 -3.44 -4.71 -15.42
CA GLY A 112 -2.68 -4.51 -14.19
C GLY A 112 -3.43 -3.64 -13.17
N PHE A 113 -2.75 -3.29 -12.10
CA PHE A 113 -3.24 -2.38 -11.07
C PHE A 113 -2.19 -1.32 -10.74
N GLN A 114 -2.61 -0.22 -10.15
CA GLN A 114 -1.72 0.91 -9.86
C GLN A 114 -1.66 1.18 -8.36
N ILE A 115 -0.44 1.40 -7.86
CA ILE A 115 -0.18 1.94 -6.51
C ILE A 115 0.70 3.17 -6.67
N ALA A 116 0.18 4.33 -6.29
CA ALA A 116 0.79 5.64 -6.56
C ALA A 116 1.11 5.81 -8.06
N THR A 117 2.38 5.94 -8.42
CA THR A 117 2.86 6.12 -9.79
C THR A 117 3.38 4.83 -10.43
N ILE A 118 3.22 3.69 -9.75
CA ILE A 118 3.71 2.40 -10.22
C ILE A 118 2.53 1.55 -10.68
N THR A 119 2.57 1.08 -11.91
CA THR A 119 1.68 0.06 -12.45
C THR A 119 2.33 -1.30 -12.32
N PHE A 120 1.58 -2.25 -11.79
CA PHE A 120 1.94 -3.66 -11.69
C PHE A 120 1.11 -4.41 -12.73
N ASP A 121 1.76 -5.04 -13.68
CA ASP A 121 1.10 -5.87 -14.69
C ASP A 121 1.82 -7.21 -14.86
N ARG A 122 1.33 -8.03 -15.80
CA ARG A 122 1.93 -9.35 -16.08
C ARG A 122 3.37 -9.33 -16.57
N HIS A 123 3.90 -8.18 -16.96
CA HIS A 123 5.27 -8.03 -17.48
C HIS A 123 6.24 -7.50 -16.42
N GLY A 124 5.73 -6.85 -15.38
CA GLY A 124 6.57 -6.27 -14.33
C GLY A 124 5.95 -5.04 -13.66
N LEU A 125 6.82 -4.24 -13.14
CA LEU A 125 6.52 -2.99 -12.48
C LEU A 125 6.94 -1.84 -13.38
N HIS A 126 6.01 -0.92 -13.66
CA HIS A 126 6.21 0.21 -14.55
C HIS A 126 6.00 1.52 -13.80
N ARG A 127 6.99 2.39 -13.84
CA ARG A 127 6.84 3.75 -13.29
C ARG A 127 6.28 4.68 -14.34
N SER A 128 5.15 5.33 -14.07
CA SER A 128 4.64 6.36 -14.97
C SER A 128 5.56 7.59 -14.95
N ASN A 129 5.95 8.05 -16.14
CA ASN A 129 6.78 9.24 -16.29
C ASN A 129 6.02 10.50 -15.91
N SER A 130 6.34 11.09 -14.76
CA SER A 130 5.89 12.43 -14.38
C SER A 130 6.89 13.55 -14.67
N TYR A 131 8.04 13.23 -15.31
CA TYR A 131 8.99 14.27 -15.69
C TYR A 131 8.57 14.97 -16.97
N GLY A 132 8.29 16.27 -16.87
CA GLY A 132 7.98 17.11 -18.04
C GLY A 132 9.12 17.13 -19.06
N ALA A 133 8.79 17.27 -20.34
CA ALA A 133 9.74 17.24 -21.47
C ALA A 133 10.95 18.21 -21.32
N VAL A 134 10.79 19.28 -20.57
CA VAL A 134 11.84 20.30 -20.34
C VAL A 134 12.95 19.78 -19.39
N GLN A 135 12.60 19.03 -18.34
CA GLN A 135 13.59 18.44 -17.44
C GLN A 135 14.39 17.31 -18.10
N LYS A 136 13.75 16.55 -19.00
CA LYS A 136 14.43 15.50 -19.79
C LYS A 136 15.52 16.08 -20.69
N GLY A 137 15.26 17.22 -21.35
CA GLY A 137 16.22 17.88 -22.21
C GLY A 137 17.49 18.35 -21.49
N LEU A 138 17.33 18.95 -20.32
CA LEU A 138 18.44 19.44 -19.49
C LEU A 138 19.31 18.28 -18.93
N LEU A 139 18.68 17.21 -18.44
CA LEU A 139 19.40 16.04 -17.93
C LEU A 139 20.18 15.33 -19.04
N ASN A 140 19.60 15.18 -20.24
CA ASN A 140 20.26 14.56 -21.39
C ASN A 140 21.50 15.35 -21.83
N ALA A 141 21.44 16.68 -21.82
CA ALA A 141 22.60 17.52 -22.15
C ALA A 141 23.76 17.34 -21.16
N TRP A 142 23.47 17.27 -19.85
CA TRP A 142 24.49 17.08 -18.81
C TRP A 142 25.16 15.71 -18.85
N VAL A 143 24.40 14.63 -19.06
CA VAL A 143 24.95 13.25 -19.08
C VAL A 143 25.73 12.97 -20.34
N SER A 144 25.34 13.56 -21.47
CA SER A 144 26.12 13.47 -22.73
C SER A 144 27.51 14.12 -22.59
N MET A 145 27.64 15.21 -21.84
CA MET A 145 28.91 15.84 -21.55
C MET A 145 29.82 15.03 -20.61
N ALA A 146 29.26 14.17 -19.77
CA ALA A 146 30.00 13.39 -18.79
C ALA A 146 30.45 12.00 -19.27
N GLY A 147 30.22 11.63 -20.52
CA GLY A 147 30.65 10.34 -21.11
C GLY A 147 29.94 9.11 -20.48
N GLY A 148 28.81 9.31 -19.82
CA GLY A 148 28.01 8.26 -19.19
C GLY A 148 27.06 7.58 -20.16
N LYS A 149 26.51 6.41 -19.76
CA LYS A 149 25.38 5.77 -20.46
C LYS A 149 24.27 6.79 -20.68
N SER A 150 23.64 6.77 -21.83
CA SER A 150 22.59 7.72 -22.19
C SER A 150 21.51 7.74 -21.07
N VAL A 151 20.99 8.91 -20.76
CA VAL A 151 19.89 9.07 -19.76
C VAL A 151 18.72 8.18 -20.16
N ALA A 152 18.47 7.98 -21.45
CA ALA A 152 17.44 7.08 -21.96
C ALA A 152 17.64 5.62 -21.53
N GLU A 153 18.88 5.09 -21.54
CA GLU A 153 19.14 3.71 -21.09
C GLU A 153 19.06 3.57 -19.56
N ARG A 154 19.48 4.59 -18.81
CA ARG A 154 19.28 4.63 -17.35
C ARG A 154 17.81 4.84 -16.99
N GLU A 155 17.09 5.74 -17.67
CA GLU A 155 15.67 5.95 -17.47
C GLU A 155 14.85 4.70 -17.78
N GLN A 156 15.20 3.94 -18.82
CA GLN A 156 14.50 2.71 -19.17
C GLN A 156 14.63 1.64 -18.06
N SER A 157 15.82 1.49 -17.47
CA SER A 157 16.05 0.56 -16.36
C SER A 157 15.40 1.01 -15.04
N TYR A 158 15.18 2.32 -14.83
CA TYR A 158 14.47 2.86 -13.66
C TYR A 158 12.96 2.92 -13.86
N GLN A 159 12.46 2.79 -15.09
CA GLN A 159 11.04 2.90 -15.41
C GLN A 159 10.34 1.56 -15.45
N HIS A 160 11.06 0.49 -15.71
CA HIS A 160 10.52 -0.85 -15.79
C HIS A 160 11.39 -1.84 -15.01
N LEU A 161 10.78 -2.63 -14.17
CA LEU A 161 11.38 -3.76 -13.47
C LEU A 161 10.61 -5.03 -13.85
N ALA A 162 11.16 -5.83 -14.74
CA ALA A 162 10.54 -7.09 -15.11
C ALA A 162 10.44 -8.03 -13.89
N TRP A 163 9.44 -8.88 -13.83
CA TRP A 163 9.27 -9.81 -12.70
C TRP A 163 10.49 -10.71 -12.49
N ARG A 164 11.15 -11.15 -13.57
CA ARG A 164 12.39 -11.93 -13.48
C ARG A 164 13.55 -11.19 -12.80
N ASP A 165 13.52 -9.84 -12.82
CA ASP A 165 14.57 -8.98 -12.25
C ASP A 165 14.16 -8.44 -10.87
N PHE A 166 12.97 -8.78 -10.39
CA PHE A 166 12.51 -8.43 -9.06
C PHE A 166 13.25 -9.25 -8.00
N GLY A 167 13.83 -8.58 -7.02
CA GLY A 167 14.68 -9.17 -5.98
C GLY A 167 13.99 -9.36 -4.64
N GLY A 168 12.74 -8.92 -4.51
CA GLY A 168 12.00 -9.04 -3.26
C GLY A 168 11.59 -7.70 -2.67
N TYR A 169 11.13 -7.75 -1.44
CA TYR A 169 10.67 -6.57 -0.70
C TYR A 169 11.03 -6.64 0.78
N SER A 170 10.98 -5.50 1.46
CA SER A 170 11.11 -5.42 2.92
C SER A 170 10.22 -4.33 3.52
N PHE A 171 9.89 -4.47 4.79
CA PHE A 171 9.26 -3.42 5.57
C PHE A 171 10.27 -2.76 6.49
N SER A 172 10.35 -1.43 6.47
CA SER A 172 11.18 -0.64 7.38
C SER A 172 10.58 0.74 7.56
N ASP A 173 10.51 1.19 8.80
CA ASP A 173 10.14 2.57 9.17
C ASP A 173 8.80 3.05 8.57
N GLY A 174 7.81 2.15 8.53
CA GLY A 174 6.49 2.46 7.96
C GLY A 174 6.46 2.54 6.43
N ASN A 175 7.50 2.02 5.78
CA ASN A 175 7.58 1.92 4.33
C ASN A 175 7.69 0.46 3.89
N ILE A 176 7.15 0.17 2.71
CA ILE A 176 7.49 -1.03 1.95
C ILE A 176 8.49 -0.63 0.86
N ARG A 177 9.61 -1.34 0.79
CA ARG A 177 10.67 -1.16 -0.20
C ARG A 177 10.68 -2.34 -1.15
N LEU A 178 10.73 -2.06 -2.44
CA LEU A 178 10.85 -3.06 -3.50
C LEU A 178 12.26 -3.02 -4.06
N TYR A 179 12.84 -4.19 -4.27
CA TYR A 179 14.23 -4.34 -4.68
C TYR A 179 14.34 -4.97 -6.06
N SER A 180 15.38 -4.57 -6.81
CA SER A 180 15.87 -5.33 -7.95
C SER A 180 16.63 -6.58 -7.48
N ARG A 181 16.89 -7.52 -8.39
CA ARG A 181 17.72 -8.71 -8.14
C ARG A 181 19.12 -8.36 -7.60
N ASN A 182 19.66 -7.21 -7.96
CA ASN A 182 20.95 -6.69 -7.49
C ASN A 182 20.86 -6.09 -6.07
N LYS A 183 19.71 -6.20 -5.41
CA LYS A 183 19.42 -5.63 -4.07
C LYS A 183 19.39 -4.11 -4.01
N ASP A 184 19.35 -3.43 -5.15
CA ASP A 184 19.11 -1.99 -5.18
C ASP A 184 17.65 -1.69 -4.89
N ILE A 185 17.38 -0.63 -4.11
CA ILE A 185 16.02 -0.16 -3.87
C ILE A 185 15.50 0.42 -5.20
N TRP A 186 14.56 -0.28 -5.83
CA TRP A 186 13.94 0.19 -7.05
C TRP A 186 12.86 1.24 -6.76
N THR A 187 12.06 1.03 -5.72
CA THR A 187 11.06 2.00 -5.23
C THR A 187 10.69 1.75 -3.78
N GLN A 188 10.04 2.73 -3.16
CA GLN A 188 9.44 2.56 -1.84
C GLN A 188 8.11 3.31 -1.75
N PHE A 189 7.21 2.80 -0.91
CA PHE A 189 5.92 3.39 -0.62
C PHE A 189 5.76 3.59 0.89
N SER A 190 5.27 4.74 1.29
CA SER A 190 4.79 4.97 2.66
C SER A 190 3.47 4.24 2.86
N LEU A 191 3.38 3.39 3.86
CA LEU A 191 2.13 2.69 4.21
C LEU A 191 1.04 3.67 4.66
N ARG A 192 1.44 4.80 5.23
CA ARG A 192 0.55 5.85 5.70
C ARG A 192 0.03 6.75 4.57
N ASP A 193 0.90 7.10 3.63
CA ASP A 193 0.60 8.15 2.66
C ASP A 193 0.20 7.58 1.29
N THR A 194 0.40 6.27 1.07
CA THR A 194 0.12 5.62 -0.20
C THR A 194 -1.05 4.64 -0.07
N TRP A 195 -2.12 4.89 -0.82
CA TRP A 195 -3.26 3.99 -0.90
C TRP A 195 -2.84 2.60 -1.40
N ASN A 196 -3.35 1.58 -0.79
CA ASN A 196 -3.13 0.16 -1.11
C ASN A 196 -1.69 -0.35 -0.98
N ALA A 197 -0.72 0.48 -0.54
CA ALA A 197 0.64 0.00 -0.31
C ALA A 197 0.70 -1.12 0.74
N VAL A 198 -0.25 -1.13 1.67
CA VAL A 198 -0.40 -2.17 2.70
C VAL A 198 -0.75 -3.54 2.12
N CYS A 199 -1.35 -3.59 0.93
CA CYS A 199 -1.71 -4.82 0.24
C CYS A 199 -0.50 -5.47 -0.46
N LEU A 200 0.58 -4.72 -0.72
CA LEU A 200 1.74 -5.25 -1.46
C LEU A 200 2.44 -6.39 -0.73
N GLY A 201 2.58 -6.32 0.59
CA GLY A 201 3.22 -7.38 1.36
C GLY A 201 2.51 -8.73 1.19
N PRO A 202 1.23 -8.83 1.57
CA PRO A 202 0.46 -10.06 1.37
C PRO A 202 0.40 -10.53 -0.09
N LEU A 203 0.29 -9.61 -1.05
CA LEU A 203 0.28 -9.94 -2.47
C LEU A 203 1.61 -10.57 -2.92
N LEU A 204 2.73 -9.93 -2.57
CA LEU A 204 4.06 -10.42 -2.94
C LEU A 204 4.40 -11.73 -2.22
N ASP A 205 3.97 -11.91 -0.97
CA ASP A 205 4.09 -13.18 -0.27
C ASP A 205 3.34 -14.29 -1.00
N PHE A 206 2.10 -14.06 -1.38
CA PHE A 206 1.30 -15.02 -2.15
C PHE A 206 1.97 -15.38 -3.48
N LEU A 207 2.48 -14.39 -4.22
CA LEU A 207 3.12 -14.63 -5.51
C LEU A 207 4.47 -15.37 -5.39
N TYR A 208 5.29 -15.00 -4.43
CA TYR A 208 6.68 -15.48 -4.32
C TYR A 208 6.85 -16.65 -3.35
N LYS A 209 6.29 -16.60 -2.15
CA LYS A 209 6.45 -17.69 -1.16
C LYS A 209 5.68 -18.93 -1.58
N ASP A 210 4.52 -18.76 -2.19
CA ASP A 210 3.72 -19.87 -2.70
C ASP A 210 4.13 -20.32 -4.10
N ASN A 211 5.21 -19.73 -4.67
CA ASN A 211 5.74 -20.00 -6.00
C ASN A 211 4.68 -19.92 -7.13
N ARG A 212 3.74 -18.97 -6.98
CA ARG A 212 2.60 -18.80 -7.88
C ARG A 212 2.84 -17.74 -8.95
N LEU A 213 3.99 -17.06 -8.92
CA LEU A 213 4.26 -15.94 -9.82
C LEU A 213 4.05 -16.33 -11.30
N ALA A 214 4.57 -17.49 -11.70
CA ALA A 214 4.46 -17.97 -13.08
C ALA A 214 3.02 -18.21 -13.56
N SER A 215 2.05 -18.37 -12.62
CA SER A 215 0.64 -18.53 -12.95
C SER A 215 -0.08 -17.23 -13.26
N PHE A 216 0.52 -16.10 -12.89
CA PHE A 216 -0.10 -14.77 -13.00
C PHE A 216 0.66 -13.83 -13.95
N VAL A 217 1.92 -14.14 -14.28
CA VAL A 217 2.80 -13.24 -15.03
C VAL A 217 3.60 -14.00 -16.08
N ASN A 218 4.02 -13.30 -17.13
CA ASN A 218 4.94 -13.82 -18.13
C ASN A 218 6.38 -13.63 -17.62
N LEU A 219 7.08 -14.73 -17.35
CA LEU A 219 8.49 -14.73 -16.91
C LEU A 219 9.44 -14.74 -18.10
#